data_0c4efbd8b2fbf6992dbfde659801346a
#
_entry.id   0c4efbd8b2fbf6992dbfde659801346a
#
_cell.length_a   1.000
_cell.length_b   1.000
_cell.length_c   1.000
_cell.angle_alpha   90.00
_cell.angle_beta   90.00
_cell.angle_gamma   90.00
#
_symmetry.space_group_name_H-M   'P 1'
#
loop_
_entity.id
_entity.type
_entity.pdbx_description
1 polymer ?
#
loop_
_entity_poly.entity_id
_entity_poly.type
_entity_poly.pdbx_seq_one_letter_code
_entity_poly.pdbx_strand_id
1 'polypeptide(L)'
;MKVLDRRKMILVNSVLLALLALSIVACTLLGPVRLDLSRALHNLSFANPDSEILFRARLPRVLLGVAIGGGMAACGVVLQALLGNPLACPQMLGVSGGASLGGILGLILFPNWLLPIAGGLLGEISWVPLAAFLGALCSMMLVYRFSLFHGRLHPYHLLLSGVIFNSFIAAVIMFLNSIIDFYQAQGLLFWLMGSLSTRAYLTVAFIWAYIIFGFLWLWAKGLSLNLITLGEEAALQLGVETGALQRQIFIASSLMIGAMVSVSGMIGFVGLMIPHVMRLIVGSDHRLLLPASFLAGGIFLCWADTLARIALAPAELPVGIITAFFGGPFFLFLLYREGRKSLAL
;
A
#
# COMPACT_ATOMS: atom_id res chain seq x y z
N MET A 1 22.86 -11.26 17.18
CA MET A 1 21.38 -11.09 17.12
C MET A 1 20.86 -11.03 18.55
N LYS A 2 20.26 -9.90 19.00
CA LYS A 2 19.57 -9.90 20.30
C LYS A 2 18.41 -10.88 20.21
N VAL A 3 18.33 -11.79 21.20
CA VAL A 3 17.16 -12.69 21.29
C VAL A 3 15.91 -11.83 21.35
N LEU A 4 14.96 -12.06 20.43
CA LEU A 4 13.71 -11.32 20.41
C LEU A 4 12.97 -11.62 21.72
N ASP A 5 12.79 -10.61 22.56
CA ASP A 5 12.01 -10.76 23.79
C ASP A 5 10.54 -10.92 23.41
N ARG A 6 10.01 -12.11 23.65
CA ARG A 6 8.61 -12.46 23.36
C ARG A 6 7.63 -11.53 24.08
N ARG A 7 7.99 -11.06 25.28
CA ARG A 7 7.16 -10.10 26.02
C ARG A 7 7.10 -8.76 25.31
N LYS A 8 8.25 -8.25 24.82
CA LYS A 8 8.32 -7.02 24.03
C LYS A 8 7.49 -7.13 22.76
N MET A 9 7.56 -8.27 22.07
CA MET A 9 6.78 -8.51 20.84
C MET A 9 5.28 -8.47 21.11
N ILE A 10 4.80 -9.15 22.14
CA ILE A 10 3.39 -9.17 22.52
C ILE A 10 2.95 -7.76 22.94
N LEU A 11 3.70 -7.08 23.81
CA LEU A 11 3.35 -5.75 24.29
C LEU A 11 3.22 -4.73 23.14
N VAL A 12 4.21 -4.65 22.26
CA VAL A 12 4.20 -3.69 21.14
C VAL A 12 3.01 -3.96 20.21
N ASN A 13 2.80 -5.21 19.82
CA ASN A 13 1.69 -5.54 18.92
C ASN A 13 0.32 -5.34 19.59
N SER A 14 0.19 -5.60 20.88
CA SER A 14 -1.05 -5.35 21.62
C SER A 14 -1.37 -3.85 21.72
N VAL A 15 -0.34 -3.02 21.99
CA VAL A 15 -0.52 -1.56 22.01
C VAL A 15 -0.91 -1.03 20.64
N LEU A 16 -0.22 -1.47 19.57
CA LEU A 16 -0.54 -1.06 18.20
C LEU A 16 -1.92 -1.55 17.77
N LEU A 17 -2.33 -2.75 18.17
CA LEU A 17 -3.66 -3.27 17.88
C LEU A 17 -4.76 -2.46 18.60
N ALA A 18 -4.53 -2.09 19.85
CA ALA A 18 -5.44 -1.22 20.60
C ALA A 18 -5.55 0.17 19.97
N LEU A 19 -4.41 0.75 19.55
CA LEU A 19 -4.37 2.01 18.81
C LEU A 19 -5.07 1.92 17.47
N LEU A 20 -4.93 0.81 16.75
CA LEU A 20 -5.62 0.57 15.49
C LEU A 20 -7.14 0.49 15.70
N ALA A 21 -7.59 -0.27 16.70
CA ALA A 21 -9.01 -0.36 17.03
C ALA A 21 -9.60 1.00 17.38
N LEU A 22 -8.90 1.78 18.21
CA LEU A 22 -9.30 3.15 18.54
C LEU A 22 -9.33 4.06 17.29
N SER A 23 -8.33 3.93 16.41
CA SER A 23 -8.27 4.69 15.15
C SER A 23 -9.42 4.34 14.22
N ILE A 24 -9.77 3.06 14.07
CA ILE A 24 -10.93 2.63 13.28
C ILE A 24 -12.20 3.30 13.78
N VAL A 25 -12.45 3.24 15.09
CA VAL A 25 -13.64 3.88 15.71
C VAL A 25 -13.60 5.39 15.48
N ALA A 26 -12.50 6.06 15.82
CA ALA A 26 -12.37 7.51 15.68
C ALA A 26 -12.55 7.98 14.24
N CYS A 27 -11.84 7.34 13.27
CA CYS A 27 -11.90 7.70 11.85
C CYS A 27 -13.27 7.39 11.21
N THR A 28 -14.01 6.44 11.74
CA THR A 28 -15.40 6.15 11.30
C THR A 28 -16.37 7.22 11.82
N LEU A 29 -16.17 7.70 13.03
CA LEU A 29 -17.01 8.75 13.61
C LEU A 29 -16.70 10.14 13.05
N LEU A 30 -15.42 10.43 12.77
CA LEU A 30 -14.98 11.71 12.21
C LEU A 30 -15.26 11.78 10.71
N GLY A 31 -15.77 12.94 10.26
CA GLY A 31 -16.02 13.19 8.83
C GLY A 31 -16.63 14.56 8.57
N PRO A 32 -16.81 14.96 7.29
CA PRO A 32 -17.29 16.29 6.93
C PRO A 32 -18.71 16.59 7.43
N VAL A 33 -19.56 15.56 7.57
CA VAL A 33 -20.94 15.69 8.07
C VAL A 33 -20.98 15.21 9.52
N ARG A 34 -21.58 15.98 10.39
CA ARG A 34 -21.84 15.59 11.79
C ARG A 34 -22.94 14.53 11.81
N LEU A 35 -22.67 13.39 12.45
CA LEU A 35 -23.61 12.30 12.60
C LEU A 35 -24.25 12.36 13.99
N ASP A 36 -25.56 12.10 14.05
CA ASP A 36 -26.22 11.77 15.32
C ASP A 36 -26.03 10.28 15.62
N LEU A 37 -25.07 9.99 16.49
CA LEU A 37 -24.68 8.63 16.86
C LEU A 37 -25.84 7.84 17.46
N SER A 38 -26.71 8.52 18.24
CA SER A 38 -27.88 7.91 18.84
C SER A 38 -28.83 7.43 17.75
N ARG A 39 -29.11 8.27 16.76
CA ARG A 39 -29.97 7.90 15.60
C ARG A 39 -29.33 6.81 14.74
N ALA A 40 -28.03 6.91 14.48
CA ALA A 40 -27.32 5.94 13.65
C ALA A 40 -27.35 4.51 14.23
N LEU A 41 -27.30 4.38 15.58
CA LEU A 41 -27.27 3.08 16.25
C LEU A 41 -28.65 2.52 16.59
N HIS A 42 -29.63 3.37 16.92
CA HIS A 42 -30.99 2.91 17.29
C HIS A 42 -31.84 2.49 16.09
N ASN A 43 -31.57 3.03 14.93
CA ASN A 43 -32.32 2.71 13.71
C ASN A 43 -31.37 2.29 12.59
N LEU A 44 -31.06 1.00 12.56
CA LEU A 44 -30.21 0.37 11.53
C LEU A 44 -30.92 0.23 10.16
N SER A 45 -32.10 0.82 10.00
CA SER A 45 -32.79 0.79 8.72
C SER A 45 -32.08 1.70 7.71
N PHE A 46 -32.04 1.27 6.45
CA PHE A 46 -31.44 2.02 5.33
C PHE A 46 -32.21 3.33 4.99
N ALA A 47 -33.31 3.59 5.63
CA ALA A 47 -34.01 4.87 5.55
C ALA A 47 -33.41 5.97 6.47
N ASN A 48 -32.44 5.59 7.34
CA ASN A 48 -31.76 6.52 8.23
C ASN A 48 -30.44 6.99 7.59
N PRO A 49 -30.32 8.29 7.21
CA PRO A 49 -29.13 8.83 6.56
C PRO A 49 -27.85 8.68 7.41
N ASP A 50 -27.95 8.83 8.74
CA ASP A 50 -26.80 8.70 9.66
C ASP A 50 -26.24 7.27 9.66
N SER A 51 -27.12 6.27 9.66
CA SER A 51 -26.75 4.87 9.57
C SER A 51 -26.10 4.53 8.22
N GLU A 52 -26.65 5.04 7.14
CA GLU A 52 -26.12 4.82 5.80
C GLU A 52 -24.71 5.44 5.64
N ILE A 53 -24.51 6.68 6.11
CA ILE A 53 -23.21 7.33 6.09
C ILE A 53 -22.20 6.55 6.94
N LEU A 54 -22.58 6.14 8.17
CA LEU A 54 -21.70 5.45 9.09
C LEU A 54 -21.26 4.08 8.54
N PHE A 55 -22.22 3.24 8.18
CA PHE A 55 -21.96 1.84 7.85
C PHE A 55 -21.68 1.61 6.37
N ARG A 56 -22.26 2.35 5.43
CA ARG A 56 -22.05 2.15 3.99
C ARG A 56 -20.99 3.03 3.37
N ALA A 57 -20.77 4.24 3.92
CA ALA A 57 -19.76 5.14 3.37
C ALA A 57 -18.47 5.12 4.17
N ARG A 58 -18.52 5.34 5.50
CA ARG A 58 -17.31 5.56 6.28
C ARG A 58 -16.61 4.27 6.71
N LEU A 59 -17.33 3.32 7.29
CA LEU A 59 -16.71 2.09 7.82
C LEU A 59 -16.00 1.26 6.74
N PRO A 60 -16.58 0.98 5.57
CA PRO A 60 -15.86 0.25 4.51
C PRO A 60 -14.61 0.98 4.04
N ARG A 61 -14.67 2.32 3.92
CA ARG A 61 -13.54 3.16 3.52
C ARG A 61 -12.41 3.12 4.55
N VAL A 62 -12.71 3.21 5.84
CA VAL A 62 -11.73 3.09 6.92
C VAL A 62 -11.10 1.70 6.94
N LEU A 63 -11.90 0.64 6.82
CA LEU A 63 -11.40 -0.74 6.74
C LEU A 63 -10.49 -0.94 5.53
N LEU A 64 -10.85 -0.38 4.37
CA LEU A 64 -10.00 -0.40 3.18
C LEU A 64 -8.67 0.33 3.42
N GLY A 65 -8.72 1.49 4.08
CA GLY A 65 -7.52 2.25 4.47
C GLY A 65 -6.58 1.45 5.37
N VAL A 66 -7.13 0.72 6.36
CA VAL A 66 -6.32 -0.18 7.21
C VAL A 66 -5.64 -1.26 6.39
N ALA A 67 -6.37 -1.94 5.51
CA ALA A 67 -5.83 -3.01 4.69
C ALA A 67 -4.71 -2.52 3.78
N ILE A 68 -4.95 -1.43 3.04
CA ILE A 68 -3.99 -0.88 2.08
C ILE A 68 -2.78 -0.28 2.81
N GLY A 69 -2.99 0.50 3.87
CA GLY A 69 -1.90 1.09 4.65
C GLY A 69 -0.99 0.04 5.28
N GLY A 70 -1.61 -1.00 5.88
CA GLY A 70 -0.90 -2.13 6.46
C GLY A 70 -0.13 -2.93 5.41
N GLY A 71 -0.79 -3.28 4.31
CA GLY A 71 -0.19 -4.03 3.21
C GLY A 71 0.98 -3.28 2.56
N MET A 72 0.82 -1.96 2.28
CA MET A 72 1.90 -1.14 1.73
C MET A 72 3.10 -1.04 2.66
N ALA A 73 2.87 -0.87 3.98
CA ALA A 73 3.95 -0.83 4.96
C ALA A 73 4.66 -2.19 5.07
N ALA A 74 3.94 -3.31 5.07
CA ALA A 74 4.53 -4.64 5.08
C ALA A 74 5.37 -4.91 3.82
N CYS A 75 4.85 -4.57 2.63
CA CYS A 75 5.62 -4.64 1.38
C CYS A 75 6.87 -3.77 1.46
N GLY A 76 6.78 -2.58 2.04
CA GLY A 76 7.93 -1.71 2.27
C GLY A 76 9.02 -2.35 3.10
N VAL A 77 8.66 -2.99 4.22
CA VAL A 77 9.63 -3.71 5.08
C VAL A 77 10.41 -4.75 4.30
N VAL A 78 9.71 -5.62 3.56
CA VAL A 78 10.36 -6.74 2.87
C VAL A 78 11.18 -6.28 1.67
N LEU A 79 10.74 -5.23 0.97
CA LEU A 79 11.47 -4.66 -0.16
C LEU A 79 12.75 -3.94 0.28
N GLN A 80 12.71 -3.24 1.42
CA GLN A 80 13.89 -2.63 2.02
C GLN A 80 14.93 -3.70 2.41
N ALA A 81 14.49 -4.85 2.95
CA ALA A 81 15.38 -5.96 3.26
C ALA A 81 15.92 -6.63 1.99
N LEU A 82 15.07 -6.87 0.98
CA LEU A 82 15.42 -7.48 -0.29
C LEU A 82 16.49 -6.69 -1.05
N LEU A 83 16.33 -5.36 -1.07
CA LEU A 83 17.18 -4.46 -1.84
C LEU A 83 18.39 -3.95 -1.02
N GLY A 84 18.48 -4.31 0.27
CA GLY A 84 19.51 -3.78 1.16
C GLY A 84 19.49 -2.25 1.26
N ASN A 85 18.35 -1.62 0.93
CA ASN A 85 18.21 -0.17 0.84
C ASN A 85 17.03 0.30 1.69
N PRO A 86 17.24 1.08 2.75
CA PRO A 86 16.17 1.60 3.60
C PRO A 86 15.22 2.59 2.90
N LEU A 87 15.62 3.11 1.73
CA LEU A 87 14.82 4.01 0.91
C LEU A 87 14.01 3.26 -0.16
N ALA A 88 14.11 1.94 -0.24
CA ALA A 88 13.32 1.17 -1.17
C ALA A 88 11.83 1.22 -0.81
N CYS A 89 10.99 1.42 -1.81
CA CYS A 89 9.54 1.49 -1.63
C CYS A 89 8.80 0.76 -2.76
N PRO A 90 7.54 0.37 -2.52
CA PRO A 90 6.71 -0.31 -3.50
C PRO A 90 6.62 0.37 -4.86
N GLN A 91 6.64 1.69 -4.89
CA GLN A 91 6.55 2.47 -6.12
C GLN A 91 7.78 2.36 -7.02
N MET A 92 8.98 2.12 -6.46
CA MET A 92 10.22 2.01 -7.24
C MET A 92 10.29 0.75 -8.10
N LEU A 93 9.46 -0.25 -7.82
CA LEU A 93 9.47 -1.52 -8.56
C LEU A 93 8.75 -1.48 -9.92
N GLY A 94 8.20 -0.33 -10.33
CA GLY A 94 7.45 -0.22 -11.58
C GLY A 94 6.03 -0.81 -11.56
N VAL A 95 5.70 -1.62 -10.55
CA VAL A 95 4.40 -2.30 -10.44
C VAL A 95 3.25 -1.30 -10.33
N SER A 96 3.44 -0.24 -9.54
CA SER A 96 2.44 0.84 -9.40
C SER A 96 2.23 1.60 -10.72
N GLY A 97 3.30 1.85 -11.48
CA GLY A 97 3.21 2.47 -12.80
C GLY A 97 2.39 1.61 -13.78
N GLY A 98 2.69 0.31 -13.83
CA GLY A 98 1.93 -0.62 -14.66
C GLY A 98 0.46 -0.73 -14.26
N ALA A 99 0.17 -0.75 -12.95
CA ALA A 99 -1.21 -0.69 -12.45
C ALA A 99 -1.91 0.60 -12.89
N SER A 100 -1.19 1.74 -12.85
CA SER A 100 -1.73 3.02 -13.29
C SER A 100 -2.06 3.02 -14.77
N LEU A 101 -1.14 2.55 -15.60
CA LEU A 101 -1.40 2.45 -17.05
C LEU A 101 -2.57 1.51 -17.35
N GLY A 102 -2.61 0.33 -16.70
CA GLY A 102 -3.71 -0.61 -16.87
C GLY A 102 -5.06 -0.02 -16.46
N GLY A 103 -5.12 0.67 -15.34
CA GLY A 103 -6.34 1.35 -14.87
C GLY A 103 -6.80 2.46 -15.81
N ILE A 104 -5.87 3.24 -16.34
CA ILE A 104 -6.14 4.30 -17.33
C ILE A 104 -6.65 3.71 -18.63
N LEU A 105 -6.01 2.66 -19.14
CA LEU A 105 -6.50 1.96 -20.33
C LEU A 105 -7.89 1.36 -20.10
N GLY A 106 -8.14 0.83 -18.90
CA GLY A 106 -9.46 0.36 -18.50
C GLY A 106 -10.53 1.46 -18.51
N LEU A 107 -10.18 2.66 -18.04
CA LEU A 107 -11.08 3.82 -18.07
C LEU A 107 -11.36 4.34 -19.49
N ILE A 108 -10.33 4.36 -20.35
CA ILE A 108 -10.46 4.88 -21.73
C ILE A 108 -11.20 3.89 -22.62
N LEU A 109 -10.81 2.60 -22.57
CA LEU A 109 -11.33 1.59 -23.49
C LEU A 109 -12.70 1.05 -23.07
N PHE A 110 -12.98 1.03 -21.75
CA PHE A 110 -14.17 0.39 -21.20
C PHE A 110 -14.85 1.24 -20.10
N PRO A 111 -15.20 2.51 -20.38
CA PRO A 111 -15.63 3.46 -19.34
C PRO A 111 -16.92 3.01 -18.60
N ASN A 112 -17.78 2.27 -19.27
CA ASN A 112 -19.09 1.85 -18.74
C ASN A 112 -19.20 0.32 -18.54
N TRP A 113 -18.12 -0.41 -18.65
CA TRP A 113 -18.16 -1.86 -18.49
C TRP A 113 -18.17 -2.22 -17.01
N LEU A 114 -19.22 -2.93 -16.62
CA LEU A 114 -19.39 -3.52 -15.30
C LEU A 114 -19.34 -5.04 -15.44
N LEU A 115 -18.61 -5.69 -14.58
CA LEU A 115 -18.54 -7.15 -14.51
C LEU A 115 -19.54 -7.64 -13.48
N PRO A 116 -20.57 -8.41 -13.88
CA PRO A 116 -21.50 -9.00 -12.95
C PRO A 116 -20.80 -10.08 -12.11
N ILE A 117 -20.86 -9.96 -10.79
CA ILE A 117 -20.32 -10.96 -9.88
C ILE A 117 -21.40 -12.01 -9.64
N ALA A 118 -21.08 -13.29 -9.87
CA ALA A 118 -22.03 -14.40 -9.70
C ALA A 118 -23.36 -14.16 -10.46
N GLY A 119 -23.28 -13.74 -11.73
CA GLY A 119 -24.46 -13.46 -12.54
C GLY A 119 -25.30 -12.27 -12.08
N GLY A 120 -24.67 -11.28 -11.42
CA GLY A 120 -25.36 -10.10 -10.87
C GLY A 120 -25.89 -10.25 -9.45
N LEU A 121 -25.86 -11.45 -8.88
CA LEU A 121 -26.38 -11.73 -7.53
C LEU A 121 -25.63 -10.99 -6.43
N LEU A 122 -24.34 -10.77 -6.60
CA LEU A 122 -23.44 -10.08 -5.64
C LEU A 122 -23.10 -8.64 -6.07
N GLY A 123 -23.78 -8.11 -7.11
CA GLY A 123 -23.55 -6.78 -7.65
C GLY A 123 -22.58 -6.78 -8.83
N GLU A 124 -22.15 -5.59 -9.20
CA GLU A 124 -21.28 -5.34 -10.34
C GLU A 124 -19.98 -4.67 -9.87
N ILE A 125 -18.85 -5.08 -10.44
CA ILE A 125 -17.55 -4.46 -10.22
C ILE A 125 -17.09 -3.77 -11.50
N SER A 126 -16.55 -2.57 -11.38
CA SER A 126 -15.90 -1.87 -12.49
C SER A 126 -14.73 -2.71 -13.05
N TRP A 127 -14.59 -2.71 -14.37
CA TRP A 127 -13.47 -3.35 -15.07
C TRP A 127 -12.11 -2.72 -14.73
N VAL A 128 -12.11 -1.45 -14.32
CA VAL A 128 -10.89 -0.67 -14.06
C VAL A 128 -9.92 -1.33 -13.06
N PRO A 129 -10.36 -1.82 -11.88
CA PRO A 129 -9.47 -2.54 -10.96
C PRO A 129 -8.84 -3.79 -11.57
N LEU A 130 -9.59 -4.53 -12.39
CA LEU A 130 -9.04 -5.73 -13.05
C LEU A 130 -7.99 -5.35 -14.09
N ALA A 131 -8.25 -4.34 -14.92
CA ALA A 131 -7.31 -3.81 -15.89
C ALA A 131 -6.03 -3.27 -15.21
N ALA A 132 -6.19 -2.56 -14.09
CA ALA A 132 -5.08 -2.09 -13.27
C ALA A 132 -4.26 -3.25 -12.70
N PHE A 133 -4.91 -4.29 -12.20
CA PHE A 133 -4.23 -5.48 -11.69
C PHE A 133 -3.45 -6.21 -12.79
N LEU A 134 -4.04 -6.38 -13.97
CA LEU A 134 -3.36 -6.97 -15.13
C LEU A 134 -2.17 -6.13 -15.58
N GLY A 135 -2.29 -4.79 -15.60
CA GLY A 135 -1.19 -3.88 -15.87
C GLY A 135 -0.06 -4.01 -14.84
N ALA A 136 -0.40 -4.18 -13.56
CA ALA A 136 0.58 -4.48 -12.51
C ALA A 136 1.33 -5.80 -12.76
N LEU A 137 0.60 -6.86 -13.15
CA LEU A 137 1.21 -8.16 -13.47
C LEU A 137 2.16 -8.07 -14.68
N CYS A 138 1.74 -7.42 -15.76
CA CYS A 138 2.58 -7.21 -16.94
C CYS A 138 3.86 -6.45 -16.57
N SER A 139 3.72 -5.36 -15.81
CA SER A 139 4.84 -4.58 -15.30
C SER A 139 5.78 -5.42 -14.44
N MET A 140 5.23 -6.18 -13.49
CA MET A 140 5.99 -7.09 -12.65
C MET A 140 6.82 -8.07 -13.50
N MET A 141 6.21 -8.70 -14.50
CA MET A 141 6.89 -9.66 -15.38
C MET A 141 8.03 -8.99 -16.16
N LEU A 142 7.79 -7.80 -16.71
CA LEU A 142 8.79 -7.05 -17.46
C LEU A 142 9.97 -6.64 -16.57
N VAL A 143 9.70 -5.99 -15.44
CA VAL A 143 10.74 -5.56 -14.49
C VAL A 143 11.51 -6.76 -13.96
N TYR A 144 10.84 -7.88 -13.64
CA TYR A 144 11.50 -9.11 -13.24
C TYR A 144 12.48 -9.61 -14.32
N ARG A 145 12.05 -9.69 -15.58
CA ARG A 145 12.89 -10.16 -16.71
C ARG A 145 14.14 -9.29 -16.90
N PHE A 146 13.98 -7.97 -16.83
CA PHE A 146 15.12 -7.04 -16.97
C PHE A 146 16.02 -7.00 -15.74
N SER A 147 15.54 -7.47 -14.60
CA SER A 147 16.32 -7.50 -13.34
C SER A 147 17.12 -8.78 -13.16
N LEU A 148 16.93 -9.78 -14.02
CA LEU A 148 17.70 -11.02 -13.99
C LEU A 148 19.09 -10.81 -14.58
N PHE A 149 20.10 -11.09 -13.79
CA PHE A 149 21.50 -11.15 -14.20
C PHE A 149 22.08 -12.54 -13.91
N HIS A 150 22.53 -13.24 -14.93
CA HIS A 150 22.95 -14.66 -14.83
C HIS A 150 21.90 -15.56 -14.12
N GLY A 151 20.61 -15.33 -14.38
CA GLY A 151 19.51 -16.13 -13.81
C GLY A 151 19.15 -15.81 -12.36
N ARG A 152 19.79 -14.83 -11.74
CA ARG A 152 19.51 -14.36 -10.36
C ARG A 152 18.96 -12.95 -10.37
N LEU A 153 18.07 -12.66 -9.43
CA LEU A 153 17.55 -11.32 -9.23
C LEU A 153 18.65 -10.44 -8.63
N HIS A 154 19.03 -9.37 -9.32
CA HIS A 154 20.06 -8.46 -8.84
C HIS A 154 19.41 -7.17 -8.30
N PRO A 155 19.60 -6.80 -7.02
CA PRO A 155 18.95 -5.64 -6.40
C PRO A 155 19.12 -4.33 -7.16
N TYR A 156 20.33 -4.04 -7.64
CA TYR A 156 20.62 -2.84 -8.44
C TYR A 156 19.85 -2.82 -9.76
N HIS A 157 19.86 -3.94 -10.51
CA HIS A 157 19.11 -4.05 -11.77
C HIS A 157 17.60 -3.93 -11.53
N LEU A 158 17.11 -4.45 -10.39
CA LEU A 158 15.69 -4.35 -10.04
C LEU A 158 15.26 -2.90 -9.81
N LEU A 159 16.05 -2.13 -9.03
CA LEU A 159 15.77 -0.71 -8.81
C LEU A 159 15.85 0.10 -10.10
N LEU A 160 16.93 -0.11 -10.88
CA LEU A 160 17.15 0.63 -12.12
C LEU A 160 16.06 0.34 -13.15
N SER A 161 15.72 -0.94 -13.36
CA SER A 161 14.64 -1.35 -14.26
C SER A 161 13.30 -0.77 -13.85
N GLY A 162 13.01 -0.77 -12.54
CA GLY A 162 11.78 -0.20 -12.01
C GLY A 162 11.68 1.31 -12.25
N VAL A 163 12.76 2.06 -12.01
CA VAL A 163 12.80 3.52 -12.23
C VAL A 163 12.65 3.85 -13.72
N ILE A 164 13.42 3.18 -14.60
CA ILE A 164 13.32 3.37 -16.05
C ILE A 164 11.91 3.04 -16.56
N PHE A 165 11.35 1.93 -16.10
CA PHE A 165 10.00 1.52 -16.49
C PHE A 165 8.94 2.51 -16.00
N ASN A 166 9.03 3.01 -14.77
CA ASN A 166 8.12 4.06 -14.28
C ASN A 166 8.21 5.34 -15.10
N SER A 167 9.43 5.76 -15.50
CA SER A 167 9.61 6.95 -16.34
C SER A 167 8.99 6.77 -17.72
N PHE A 168 9.16 5.58 -18.32
CA PHE A 168 8.52 5.24 -19.58
C PHE A 168 6.99 5.24 -19.48
N ILE A 169 6.44 4.59 -18.43
CA ILE A 169 4.99 4.57 -18.19
C ILE A 169 4.45 5.98 -17.95
N ALA A 170 5.17 6.83 -17.23
CA ALA A 170 4.76 8.22 -17.02
C ALA A 170 4.64 8.98 -18.35
N ALA A 171 5.60 8.78 -19.27
CA ALA A 171 5.53 9.37 -20.61
C ALA A 171 4.32 8.85 -21.40
N VAL A 172 4.03 7.53 -21.36
CA VAL A 172 2.85 6.95 -22.00
C VAL A 172 1.55 7.52 -21.39
N ILE A 173 1.47 7.66 -20.06
CA ILE A 173 0.31 8.26 -19.40
C ILE A 173 0.12 9.72 -19.83
N MET A 174 1.20 10.50 -19.90
CA MET A 174 1.15 11.89 -20.39
C MET A 174 0.67 11.97 -21.85
N PHE A 175 1.14 11.07 -22.69
CA PHE A 175 0.69 10.97 -24.09
C PHE A 175 -0.81 10.65 -24.14
N LEU A 176 -1.28 9.65 -23.41
CA LEU A 176 -2.70 9.30 -23.35
C LEU A 176 -3.53 10.49 -22.85
N ASN A 177 -3.07 11.18 -21.82
CA ASN A 177 -3.74 12.36 -21.27
C ASN A 177 -3.86 13.51 -22.28
N SER A 178 -2.95 13.59 -23.27
CA SER A 178 -2.99 14.64 -24.32
C SER A 178 -4.01 14.41 -25.42
N ILE A 179 -4.51 13.17 -25.54
CA ILE A 179 -5.41 12.76 -26.64
C ILE A 179 -6.85 12.45 -26.18
N ILE A 180 -7.09 12.38 -24.87
CA ILE A 180 -8.42 12.09 -24.29
C ILE A 180 -9.20 13.36 -23.99
N ASP A 181 -10.51 13.22 -23.79
CA ASP A 181 -11.39 14.32 -23.42
C ASP A 181 -11.09 14.89 -22.05
N PHE A 182 -11.39 16.17 -21.85
CA PHE A 182 -11.17 16.87 -20.58
C PHE A 182 -11.77 16.16 -19.36
N TYR A 183 -12.98 15.63 -19.47
CA TYR A 183 -13.66 14.90 -18.38
C TYR A 183 -12.95 13.60 -18.02
N GLN A 184 -12.50 12.84 -19.02
CA GLN A 184 -11.72 11.62 -18.82
C GLN A 184 -10.35 11.95 -18.22
N ALA A 185 -9.69 13.02 -18.69
CA ALA A 185 -8.41 13.49 -18.17
C ALA A 185 -8.51 13.85 -16.67
N GLN A 186 -9.59 14.50 -16.26
CA GLN A 186 -9.83 14.82 -14.85
C GLN A 186 -10.01 13.56 -14.00
N GLY A 187 -10.80 12.59 -14.45
CA GLY A 187 -10.96 11.30 -13.78
C GLY A 187 -9.66 10.53 -13.61
N LEU A 188 -8.81 10.58 -14.64
CA LEU A 188 -7.48 9.99 -14.66
C LEU A 188 -6.56 10.63 -13.60
N LEU A 189 -6.56 11.96 -13.50
CA LEU A 189 -5.77 12.66 -12.49
C LEU A 189 -6.20 12.28 -11.07
N PHE A 190 -7.52 12.24 -10.79
CA PHE A 190 -8.02 11.81 -9.48
C PHE A 190 -7.61 10.38 -9.16
N TRP A 191 -7.64 9.47 -10.14
CA TRP A 191 -7.20 8.10 -9.96
C TRP A 191 -5.70 7.99 -9.66
N LEU A 192 -4.86 8.77 -10.38
CA LEU A 192 -3.40 8.83 -10.16
C LEU A 192 -3.04 9.40 -8.78
N MET A 193 -3.83 10.32 -8.24
CA MET A 193 -3.60 10.88 -6.91
C MET A 193 -3.95 9.91 -5.76
N GLY A 194 -4.58 8.78 -6.07
CA GLY A 194 -4.99 7.77 -5.10
C GLY A 194 -6.17 8.18 -4.24
N SER A 195 -7.15 7.31 -4.13
CA SER A 195 -8.37 7.53 -3.37
C SER A 195 -8.87 6.25 -2.72
N LEU A 196 -9.34 6.36 -1.49
CA LEU A 196 -10.03 5.29 -0.77
C LEU A 196 -11.57 5.43 -0.91
N SER A 197 -12.04 5.83 -2.09
CA SER A 197 -13.48 6.01 -2.33
C SER A 197 -14.29 4.80 -1.84
N THR A 198 -15.53 5.04 -1.44
CA THR A 198 -16.44 4.01 -0.91
C THR A 198 -16.53 2.81 -1.84
N ARG A 199 -16.31 1.62 -1.28
CA ARG A 199 -16.38 0.34 -1.98
C ARG A 199 -17.39 -0.57 -1.29
N ALA A 200 -17.99 -1.46 -2.06
CA ALA A 200 -18.84 -2.51 -1.50
C ALA A 200 -18.06 -3.35 -0.47
N TYR A 201 -18.71 -3.79 0.60
CA TYR A 201 -18.11 -4.64 1.63
C TYR A 201 -17.46 -5.89 1.06
N LEU A 202 -18.03 -6.46 0.00
CA LEU A 202 -17.48 -7.62 -0.68
C LEU A 202 -16.08 -7.33 -1.24
N THR A 203 -15.90 -6.17 -1.90
CA THR A 203 -14.57 -5.74 -2.40
C THR A 203 -13.58 -5.56 -1.25
N VAL A 204 -14.03 -4.94 -0.15
CA VAL A 204 -13.20 -4.75 1.04
C VAL A 204 -12.79 -6.12 1.64
N ALA A 205 -13.73 -7.06 1.73
CA ALA A 205 -13.45 -8.40 2.24
C ALA A 205 -12.45 -9.18 1.37
N PHE A 206 -12.59 -9.11 0.03
CA PHE A 206 -11.63 -9.74 -0.88
C PHE A 206 -10.22 -9.12 -0.76
N ILE A 207 -10.13 -7.80 -0.69
CA ILE A 207 -8.83 -7.12 -0.49
C ILE A 207 -8.23 -7.50 0.85
N TRP A 208 -9.01 -7.56 1.94
CA TRP A 208 -8.54 -8.02 3.24
C TRP A 208 -8.02 -9.45 3.20
N ALA A 209 -8.79 -10.38 2.65
CA ALA A 209 -8.40 -11.79 2.53
C ALA A 209 -7.08 -11.92 1.75
N TYR A 210 -6.95 -11.21 0.64
CA TYR A 210 -5.77 -11.23 -0.21
C TYR A 210 -4.53 -10.65 0.50
N ILE A 211 -4.69 -9.49 1.17
CA ILE A 211 -3.59 -8.83 1.89
C ILE A 211 -3.17 -9.64 3.11
N ILE A 212 -4.11 -10.20 3.88
CA ILE A 212 -3.79 -11.02 5.05
C ILE A 212 -3.05 -12.29 4.62
N PHE A 213 -3.49 -12.96 3.56
CA PHE A 213 -2.79 -14.13 3.04
C PHE A 213 -1.34 -13.78 2.63
N GLY A 214 -1.16 -12.73 1.85
CA GLY A 214 0.17 -12.26 1.43
C GLY A 214 1.02 -11.80 2.63
N PHE A 215 0.44 -11.08 3.59
CA PHE A 215 1.12 -10.65 4.80
C PHE A 215 1.59 -11.83 5.65
N LEU A 216 0.73 -12.81 5.93
CA LEU A 216 1.10 -13.99 6.71
C LEU A 216 2.22 -14.78 6.05
N TRP A 217 2.17 -14.88 4.72
CA TRP A 217 3.24 -15.52 3.95
C TRP A 217 4.56 -14.77 4.06
N LEU A 218 4.56 -13.43 3.92
CA LEU A 218 5.76 -12.58 4.10
C LEU A 218 6.27 -12.65 5.54
N TRP A 219 5.37 -12.63 6.52
CA TRP A 219 5.74 -12.72 7.94
C TRP A 219 6.39 -14.05 8.31
N ALA A 220 5.94 -15.15 7.73
CA ALA A 220 6.57 -16.46 7.90
C ALA A 220 8.04 -16.48 7.42
N LYS A 221 8.43 -15.59 6.49
CA LYS A 221 9.81 -15.42 6.01
C LYS A 221 10.64 -14.45 6.86
N GLY A 222 10.11 -13.94 7.97
CA GLY A 222 10.77 -12.91 8.80
C GLY A 222 12.15 -13.31 9.30
N LEU A 223 12.40 -14.60 9.64
CA LEU A 223 13.71 -15.08 10.02
C LEU A 223 14.68 -15.08 8.83
N SER A 224 14.27 -15.57 7.69
CA SER A 224 15.07 -15.58 6.45
C SER A 224 15.42 -14.15 5.99
N LEU A 225 14.49 -13.18 6.21
CA LEU A 225 14.75 -11.76 5.97
C LEU A 225 15.81 -11.19 6.91
N ASN A 226 15.84 -11.62 8.19
CA ASN A 226 16.91 -11.23 9.10
C ASN A 226 18.28 -11.76 8.64
N LEU A 227 18.31 -12.98 8.10
CA LEU A 227 19.55 -13.59 7.64
C LEU A 227 20.08 -12.93 6.36
N ILE A 228 19.20 -12.59 5.39
CA ILE A 228 19.64 -11.93 4.15
C ILE A 228 20.20 -10.53 4.40
N THR A 229 19.78 -9.84 5.46
CA THR A 229 20.33 -8.53 5.84
C THR A 229 21.75 -8.60 6.41
N LEU A 230 22.27 -9.80 6.76
CA LEU A 230 23.66 -10.02 7.13
C LEU A 230 24.60 -10.17 5.92
N GLY A 231 24.05 -10.23 4.72
CA GLY A 231 24.73 -10.48 3.45
C GLY A 231 24.34 -11.83 2.84
N GLU A 232 24.37 -11.88 1.51
CA GLU A 232 23.95 -13.08 0.76
C GLU A 232 24.78 -14.32 1.09
N GLU A 233 26.11 -14.16 1.17
CA GLU A 233 27.03 -15.26 1.48
C GLU A 233 26.79 -15.83 2.88
N ALA A 234 26.62 -14.95 3.88
CA ALA A 234 26.31 -15.37 5.25
C ALA A 234 24.96 -16.08 5.33
N ALA A 235 23.95 -15.59 4.61
CA ALA A 235 22.63 -16.21 4.56
C ALA A 235 22.66 -17.60 3.92
N LEU A 236 23.44 -17.79 2.84
CA LEU A 236 23.66 -19.08 2.19
C LEU A 236 24.32 -20.10 3.13
N GLN A 237 25.36 -19.69 3.86
CA GLN A 237 26.04 -20.54 4.86
C GLN A 237 25.10 -20.97 5.99
N LEU A 238 24.08 -20.13 6.30
CA LEU A 238 23.06 -20.43 7.31
C LEU A 238 21.85 -21.17 6.73
N GLY A 239 21.95 -21.69 5.49
CA GLY A 239 20.94 -22.53 4.88
C GLY A 239 19.77 -21.80 4.20
N VAL A 240 19.90 -20.48 3.93
CA VAL A 240 18.88 -19.72 3.20
C VAL A 240 19.22 -19.69 1.72
N GLU A 241 18.37 -20.26 0.88
CA GLU A 241 18.43 -20.09 -0.58
C GLU A 241 18.05 -18.66 -0.98
N THR A 242 19.05 -17.76 -1.02
CA THR A 242 18.84 -16.33 -1.23
C THR A 242 18.12 -16.02 -2.53
N GLY A 243 18.47 -16.67 -3.64
CA GLY A 243 17.84 -16.45 -4.94
C GLY A 243 16.36 -16.86 -4.98
N ALA A 244 16.00 -17.99 -4.35
CA ALA A 244 14.61 -18.42 -4.24
C ALA A 244 13.82 -17.46 -3.32
N LEU A 245 14.40 -17.06 -2.19
CA LEU A 245 13.78 -16.13 -1.26
C LEU A 245 13.52 -14.76 -1.91
N GLN A 246 14.52 -14.20 -2.60
CA GLN A 246 14.41 -12.92 -3.31
C GLN A 246 13.28 -12.95 -4.34
N ARG A 247 13.23 -13.99 -5.17
CA ARG A 247 12.16 -14.18 -6.17
C ARG A 247 10.78 -14.27 -5.52
N GLN A 248 10.65 -15.07 -4.47
CA GLN A 248 9.39 -15.27 -3.77
C GLN A 248 8.89 -13.97 -3.14
N ILE A 249 9.77 -13.22 -2.46
CA ILE A 249 9.42 -11.93 -1.84
C ILE A 249 9.01 -10.92 -2.90
N PHE A 250 9.77 -10.83 -4.01
CA PHE A 250 9.45 -9.93 -5.11
C PHE A 250 8.07 -10.22 -5.68
N ILE A 251 7.77 -11.48 -5.99
CA ILE A 251 6.47 -11.88 -6.55
C ILE A 251 5.33 -11.57 -5.57
N ALA A 252 5.46 -12.02 -4.32
CA ALA A 252 4.40 -11.83 -3.32
C ALA A 252 4.13 -10.36 -3.03
N SER A 253 5.18 -9.54 -2.84
CA SER A 253 5.02 -8.11 -2.61
C SER A 253 4.44 -7.39 -3.84
N SER A 254 4.86 -7.75 -5.06
CA SER A 254 4.34 -7.16 -6.29
C SER A 254 2.87 -7.48 -6.52
N LEU A 255 2.46 -8.73 -6.26
CA LEU A 255 1.05 -9.13 -6.32
C LEU A 255 0.21 -8.34 -5.30
N MET A 256 0.69 -8.20 -4.05
CA MET A 256 0.01 -7.39 -3.03
C MET A 256 -0.10 -5.94 -3.45
N ILE A 257 0.99 -5.33 -3.96
CA ILE A 257 1.00 -3.94 -4.43
C ILE A 257 0.03 -3.76 -5.60
N GLY A 258 0.04 -4.66 -6.58
CA GLY A 258 -0.88 -4.65 -7.71
C GLY A 258 -2.35 -4.65 -7.28
N ALA A 259 -2.72 -5.53 -6.35
CA ALA A 259 -4.08 -5.60 -5.81
C ALA A 259 -4.46 -4.33 -5.03
N MET A 260 -3.55 -3.79 -4.22
CA MET A 260 -3.81 -2.54 -3.48
C MET A 260 -3.99 -1.36 -4.43
N VAL A 261 -3.08 -1.16 -5.38
CA VAL A 261 -3.12 -0.05 -6.33
C VAL A 261 -4.32 -0.15 -7.27
N SER A 262 -4.74 -1.36 -7.65
CA SER A 262 -5.92 -1.55 -8.50
C SER A 262 -7.22 -1.02 -7.90
N VAL A 263 -7.33 -0.98 -6.57
CA VAL A 263 -8.52 -0.51 -5.86
C VAL A 263 -8.39 0.93 -5.38
N SER A 264 -7.20 1.35 -4.98
CA SER A 264 -6.96 2.67 -4.36
C SER A 264 -6.28 3.68 -5.28
N GLY A 265 -5.81 3.28 -6.46
CA GLY A 265 -4.86 4.11 -7.21
C GLY A 265 -3.50 4.20 -6.50
N MET A 266 -2.67 5.15 -6.91
CA MET A 266 -1.32 5.30 -6.35
C MET A 266 -1.35 6.01 -4.99
N ILE A 267 -0.94 5.30 -3.94
CA ILE A 267 -0.72 5.89 -2.61
C ILE A 267 0.77 5.78 -2.28
N GLY A 268 1.44 6.92 -2.17
CA GLY A 268 2.87 7.00 -1.94
C GLY A 268 3.26 7.09 -0.48
N PHE A 269 4.58 6.95 -0.24
CA PHE A 269 5.26 7.18 1.03
C PHE A 269 4.93 6.23 2.19
N VAL A 270 3.75 5.61 2.26
CA VAL A 270 3.37 4.71 3.36
C VAL A 270 4.37 3.58 3.52
N GLY A 271 4.65 2.85 2.42
CA GLY A 271 5.62 1.74 2.40
C GLY A 271 7.08 2.15 2.56
N LEU A 272 7.37 3.44 2.59
CA LEU A 272 8.71 3.99 2.79
C LEU A 272 8.87 4.50 4.23
N MET A 273 7.98 5.38 4.65
CA MET A 273 8.04 6.10 5.92
C MET A 273 7.74 5.19 7.11
N ILE A 274 6.66 4.42 7.04
CA ILE A 274 6.20 3.61 8.18
C ILE A 274 7.21 2.54 8.60
N PRO A 275 7.79 1.73 7.69
CA PRO A 275 8.85 0.79 8.04
C PRO A 275 10.05 1.47 8.70
N HIS A 276 10.43 2.64 8.20
CA HIS A 276 11.56 3.39 8.77
C HIS A 276 11.28 3.85 10.20
N VAL A 277 10.12 4.48 10.44
CA VAL A 277 9.69 4.91 11.78
C VAL A 277 9.61 3.72 12.72
N MET A 278 8.99 2.62 12.29
CA MET A 278 8.87 1.42 13.13
C MET A 278 10.22 0.79 13.42
N ARG A 279 11.16 0.79 12.48
CA ARG A 279 12.52 0.30 12.72
C ARG A 279 13.24 1.10 13.81
N LEU A 280 13.02 2.40 13.91
CA LEU A 280 13.56 3.24 14.99
C LEU A 280 12.94 2.91 16.36
N ILE A 281 11.67 2.50 16.40
CA ILE A 281 10.93 2.22 17.65
C ILE A 281 11.15 0.78 18.13
N VAL A 282 10.95 -0.21 17.23
CA VAL A 282 10.92 -1.62 17.62
C VAL A 282 12.22 -2.36 17.28
N GLY A 283 13.08 -1.77 16.44
CA GLY A 283 14.34 -2.37 15.95
C GLY A 283 14.17 -3.04 14.59
N SER A 284 15.22 -3.72 14.14
CA SER A 284 15.32 -4.26 12.77
C SER A 284 14.93 -5.73 12.64
N ASP A 285 14.47 -6.40 13.72
CA ASP A 285 14.03 -7.80 13.63
C ASP A 285 12.71 -7.91 12.86
N HIS A 286 12.75 -8.51 11.68
CA HIS A 286 11.60 -8.60 10.76
C HIS A 286 10.42 -9.36 11.34
N ARG A 287 10.62 -10.24 12.33
CA ARG A 287 9.53 -10.97 13.01
C ARG A 287 8.62 -10.04 13.81
N LEU A 288 9.18 -8.92 14.33
CA LEU A 288 8.45 -7.87 15.03
C LEU A 288 8.16 -6.68 14.11
N LEU A 289 9.13 -6.30 13.27
CA LEU A 289 9.02 -5.13 12.40
C LEU A 289 7.87 -5.26 11.38
N LEU A 290 7.65 -6.46 10.81
CA LEU A 290 6.56 -6.69 9.85
C LEU A 290 5.17 -6.45 10.47
N PRO A 291 4.76 -7.14 11.56
CA PRO A 291 3.45 -6.92 12.15
C PRO A 291 3.30 -5.51 12.72
N ALA A 292 4.34 -4.96 13.33
CA ALA A 292 4.29 -3.59 13.83
C ALA A 292 4.12 -2.56 12.70
N SER A 293 4.81 -2.75 11.57
CA SER A 293 4.66 -1.87 10.41
C SER A 293 3.30 -2.02 9.75
N PHE A 294 2.74 -3.23 9.68
CA PHE A 294 1.40 -3.46 9.16
C PHE A 294 0.35 -2.69 9.98
N LEU A 295 0.38 -2.83 11.30
CA LEU A 295 -0.56 -2.13 12.19
C LEU A 295 -0.37 -0.61 12.11
N ALA A 296 0.85 -0.11 12.18
CA ALA A 296 1.16 1.31 12.11
C ALA A 296 0.80 1.92 10.74
N GLY A 297 1.00 1.18 9.64
CA GLY A 297 0.60 1.59 8.29
C GLY A 297 -0.90 1.74 8.14
N GLY A 298 -1.67 0.80 8.72
CA GLY A 298 -3.12 0.88 8.79
C GLY A 298 -3.60 2.10 9.57
N ILE A 299 -3.02 2.36 10.76
CA ILE A 299 -3.31 3.54 11.57
C ILE A 299 -3.04 4.82 10.77
N PHE A 300 -1.83 4.93 10.19
CA PHE A 300 -1.43 6.12 9.45
C PHE A 300 -2.36 6.43 8.28
N LEU A 301 -2.69 5.42 7.46
CA LEU A 301 -3.51 5.66 6.28
C LEU A 301 -4.98 5.96 6.63
N CYS A 302 -5.51 5.39 7.72
CA CYS A 302 -6.82 5.77 8.24
C CYS A 302 -6.88 7.24 8.61
N TRP A 303 -5.90 7.75 9.36
CA TRP A 303 -5.84 9.15 9.75
C TRP A 303 -5.56 10.07 8.57
N ALA A 304 -4.70 9.67 7.62
CA ALA A 304 -4.44 10.42 6.40
C ALA A 304 -5.72 10.58 5.55
N ASP A 305 -6.51 9.50 5.38
CA ASP A 305 -7.79 9.57 4.67
C ASP A 305 -8.83 10.41 5.43
N THR A 306 -8.89 10.28 6.75
CA THR A 306 -9.80 11.10 7.56
C THR A 306 -9.47 12.58 7.45
N LEU A 307 -8.18 12.93 7.50
CA LEU A 307 -7.72 14.29 7.27
C LEU A 307 -8.06 14.78 5.85
N ALA A 308 -7.87 13.92 4.84
CA ALA A 308 -8.20 14.24 3.44
C ALA A 308 -9.69 14.57 3.25
N ARG A 309 -10.59 13.90 4.00
CA ARG A 309 -12.04 14.15 3.98
C ARG A 309 -12.48 15.41 4.72
N ILE A 310 -11.71 15.86 5.71
CA ILE A 310 -12.14 16.96 6.60
C ILE A 310 -11.45 18.27 6.23
N ALA A 311 -10.21 18.24 5.72
CA ALA A 311 -9.35 19.41 5.58
C ALA A 311 -9.95 20.53 4.70
N LEU A 312 -10.66 20.19 3.64
CA LEU A 312 -11.29 21.13 2.72
C LEU A 312 -12.78 20.88 2.51
N ALA A 313 -13.46 20.32 3.52
CA ALA A 313 -14.89 20.00 3.43
C ALA A 313 -15.70 21.22 2.91
N PRO A 314 -16.66 21.03 1.97
CA PRO A 314 -17.21 19.75 1.50
C PRO A 314 -16.39 19.05 0.40
N ALA A 315 -15.33 19.64 -0.15
CA ALA A 315 -14.46 19.02 -1.12
C ALA A 315 -13.56 17.97 -0.44
N GLU A 316 -13.44 16.78 -1.04
CA GLU A 316 -12.54 15.73 -0.56
C GLU A 316 -11.21 15.78 -1.31
N LEU A 317 -10.12 15.76 -0.56
CA LEU A 317 -8.78 15.61 -1.14
C LEU A 317 -8.48 14.13 -1.41
N PRO A 318 -7.76 13.81 -2.50
CA PRO A 318 -7.16 12.48 -2.66
C PRO A 318 -6.16 12.19 -1.53
N VAL A 319 -6.24 10.99 -0.96
CA VAL A 319 -5.41 10.60 0.20
C VAL A 319 -3.92 10.61 -0.12
N GLY A 320 -3.55 10.35 -1.38
CA GLY A 320 -2.16 10.38 -1.84
C GLY A 320 -1.50 11.76 -1.69
N ILE A 321 -2.28 12.85 -1.77
CA ILE A 321 -1.79 14.21 -1.50
C ILE A 321 -1.36 14.32 -0.03
N ILE A 322 -2.18 13.85 0.88
CA ILE A 322 -1.88 13.88 2.32
C ILE A 322 -0.65 13.04 2.64
N THR A 323 -0.57 11.81 2.10
CA THR A 323 0.60 10.95 2.34
C THR A 323 1.88 11.53 1.76
N ALA A 324 1.83 12.21 0.59
CA ALA A 324 2.97 12.88 0.00
C ALA A 324 3.40 14.11 0.80
N PHE A 325 2.42 14.88 1.32
CA PHE A 325 2.67 16.07 2.14
C PHE A 325 3.40 15.71 3.45
N PHE A 326 3.09 14.58 4.07
CA PHE A 326 3.84 14.09 5.23
C PHE A 326 5.14 13.39 4.85
N GLY A 327 5.15 12.60 3.77
CA GLY A 327 6.27 11.78 3.39
C GLY A 327 7.46 12.57 2.85
N GLY A 328 7.24 13.58 2.01
CA GLY A 328 8.30 14.39 1.41
C GLY A 328 9.15 15.10 2.46
N PRO A 329 8.57 15.95 3.33
CA PRO A 329 9.33 16.62 4.40
C PRO A 329 10.01 15.64 5.37
N PHE A 330 9.36 14.52 5.71
CA PHE A 330 9.95 13.49 6.55
C PHE A 330 11.27 12.96 5.97
N PHE A 331 11.31 12.68 4.66
CA PHE A 331 12.54 12.19 4.02
C PHE A 331 13.61 13.27 3.87
N LEU A 332 13.25 14.49 3.56
CA LEU A 332 14.20 15.60 3.53
C LEU A 332 14.84 15.78 4.90
N PHE A 333 14.06 15.69 5.98
CA PHE A 333 14.58 15.75 7.34
C PHE A 333 15.55 14.60 7.65
N LEU A 334 15.23 13.37 7.23
CA LEU A 334 16.11 12.20 7.41
C LEU A 334 17.44 12.36 6.67
N LEU A 335 17.41 12.78 5.42
CA LEU A 335 18.60 13.02 4.62
C LEU A 335 19.50 14.09 5.26
N TYR A 336 18.90 15.17 5.73
CA TYR A 336 19.64 16.22 6.46
C TYR A 336 20.31 15.70 7.72
N ARG A 337 19.61 14.87 8.50
CA ARG A 337 20.13 14.27 9.74
C ARG A 337 21.28 13.29 9.49
N GLU A 338 21.17 12.45 8.45
CA GLU A 338 22.21 11.48 8.09
C GLU A 338 23.45 12.19 7.51
N GLY A 339 23.28 13.17 6.66
CA GLY A 339 24.37 13.97 6.12
C GLY A 339 25.21 14.65 7.22
N ARG A 340 24.57 15.14 8.29
CA ARG A 340 25.30 15.69 9.45
C ARG A 340 26.11 14.67 10.22
N LYS A 341 25.68 13.41 10.29
CA LYS A 341 26.45 12.34 10.95
C LYS A 341 27.67 11.94 10.16
N SER A 342 27.61 11.94 8.82
CA SER A 342 28.75 11.62 7.97
C SER A 342 29.80 12.72 7.90
N LEU A 343 29.45 13.97 8.20
CA LEU A 343 30.37 15.11 8.28
C LEU A 343 31.01 15.26 9.68
N ALA A 344 30.52 14.54 10.66
CA ALA A 344 31.03 14.56 12.05
C ALA A 344 31.96 13.37 12.38
N LEU A 345 32.27 12.52 11.39
CA LEU A 345 33.25 11.44 11.40
C LEU A 345 34.41 11.79 10.48
#